data_2b329f5a9c3c814b854d72ff95847503
#
_entry.id   2b329f5a9c3c814b854d72ff95847503
#
_cell.length_a   1.000
_cell.length_b   1.000
_cell.length_c   1.000
_cell.angle_alpha   90.00
_cell.angle_beta   90.00
_cell.angle_gamma   90.00
#
_symmetry.space_group_name_H-M   'P 1'
#
loop_
_entity.id
_entity.type
_entity.pdbx_description
1 polymer ?
#
loop_
_entity_poly.entity_id
_entity_poly.type
_entity_poly.pdbx_seq_one_letter_code
_entity_poly.pdbx_strand_id
1 'polypeptide(L)'
;MKLFKPLLTVLALAFALIFITACSSGGNAGSSSGKTTAKARTIDEIKKSGELRIAVFGDKKPFGYVDNDGSYQGYDIELGNQLAQDLGVKVKYISVDAANRAEYLISNKVDIILANFTVTDER
;
A
#
# COMPACT_ATOMS: atom_id res chain seq x y z
N MET A 1 -54.14 -23.63 3.53
CA MET A 1 -53.33 -22.40 3.53
C MET A 1 -53.35 -21.63 4.87
N LYS A 2 -53.43 -22.29 6.03
CA LYS A 2 -53.44 -21.65 7.37
C LYS A 2 -52.29 -22.08 8.30
N LEU A 3 -51.40 -22.95 7.83
CA LEU A 3 -50.27 -23.50 8.64
C LEU A 3 -48.93 -22.81 8.37
N PHE A 4 -48.85 -21.95 7.36
CA PHE A 4 -47.60 -21.25 7.02
C PHE A 4 -47.30 -19.99 7.85
N LYS A 5 -48.35 -19.40 8.48
CA LYS A 5 -48.16 -18.17 9.28
C LYS A 5 -47.41 -18.37 10.60
N PRO A 6 -47.64 -19.46 11.38
CA PRO A 6 -46.89 -19.64 12.64
C PRO A 6 -45.43 -20.07 12.42
N LEU A 7 -45.13 -20.72 11.28
CA LEU A 7 -43.77 -21.16 10.98
C LEU A 7 -42.83 -19.98 10.65
N LEU A 8 -43.36 -18.95 9.97
CA LEU A 8 -42.61 -17.75 9.63
C LEU A 8 -42.30 -16.88 10.87
N THR A 9 -43.21 -16.84 11.85
CA THR A 9 -43.01 -16.07 13.08
C THR A 9 -42.02 -16.74 14.03
N VAL A 10 -42.00 -18.08 14.08
CA VAL A 10 -41.00 -18.83 14.87
C VAL A 10 -39.61 -18.70 14.29
N LEU A 11 -39.48 -18.69 12.95
CA LEU A 11 -38.19 -18.50 12.28
C LEU A 11 -37.65 -17.07 12.49
N ALA A 12 -38.49 -16.05 12.51
CA ALA A 12 -38.14 -14.66 12.77
C ALA A 12 -37.69 -14.43 14.23
N LEU A 13 -38.27 -15.14 15.20
CA LEU A 13 -37.87 -15.07 16.61
C LEU A 13 -36.53 -15.78 16.86
N ALA A 14 -36.26 -16.88 16.17
CA ALA A 14 -34.98 -17.61 16.26
C ALA A 14 -33.82 -16.78 15.70
N PHE A 15 -34.03 -15.95 14.69
CA PHE A 15 -33.00 -15.09 14.10
C PHE A 15 -32.66 -13.87 14.96
N ALA A 16 -33.59 -13.41 15.82
CA ALA A 16 -33.37 -12.26 16.72
C ALA A 16 -32.52 -12.58 17.95
N LEU A 17 -32.35 -13.85 18.31
CA LEU A 17 -31.60 -14.28 19.50
C LEU A 17 -30.10 -14.52 19.24
N ILE A 18 -29.63 -14.46 17.99
CA ILE A 18 -28.23 -14.70 17.62
C ILE A 18 -27.37 -13.43 17.68
N PHE A 19 -27.98 -12.23 17.81
CA PHE A 19 -27.28 -10.95 17.77
C PHE A 19 -26.88 -10.36 19.15
N ILE A 20 -27.08 -11.05 20.27
CA ILE A 20 -26.88 -10.46 21.62
C ILE A 20 -25.60 -10.96 22.34
N THR A 21 -24.76 -11.76 21.71
CA THR A 21 -23.52 -12.26 22.38
C THR A 21 -22.20 -11.68 21.89
N ALA A 22 -22.19 -10.48 21.30
CA ALA A 22 -20.97 -9.83 20.83
C ALA A 22 -20.74 -8.45 21.46
N CYS A 23 -20.94 -8.30 22.79
CA CYS A 23 -20.47 -7.12 23.53
C CYS A 23 -20.25 -7.47 24.99
N SER A 24 -19.14 -8.17 25.28
CA SER A 24 -18.56 -8.17 26.63
C SER A 24 -17.10 -8.61 26.55
N SER A 25 -16.24 -7.67 26.31
CA SER A 25 -14.87 -7.70 26.78
C SER A 25 -14.38 -6.27 26.78
N GLY A 26 -14.42 -5.65 27.94
CA GLY A 26 -13.88 -4.34 28.18
C GLY A 26 -12.36 -4.38 28.07
N GLY A 27 -11.76 -3.30 27.60
CA GLY A 27 -10.31 -3.14 27.59
C GLY A 27 -9.90 -1.93 26.82
N ASN A 28 -9.86 -0.80 27.51
CA ASN A 28 -8.91 0.29 27.33
C ASN A 28 -8.83 0.97 25.95
N ALA A 29 -9.60 2.03 25.79
CA ALA A 29 -9.39 3.04 24.77
C ALA A 29 -8.07 3.79 25.07
N GLY A 30 -6.96 3.22 24.66
CA GLY A 30 -5.69 3.91 24.48
C GLY A 30 -5.64 4.39 23.03
N SER A 31 -6.01 5.66 22.80
CA SER A 31 -5.76 6.35 21.55
C SER A 31 -4.25 6.58 21.40
N SER A 32 -3.51 5.54 21.02
CA SER A 32 -2.20 5.73 20.45
C SER A 32 -2.40 5.79 18.93
N SER A 33 -2.34 6.98 18.40
CA SER A 33 -2.07 7.25 16.99
C SER A 33 -0.67 6.72 16.65
N GLY A 34 -0.52 5.41 16.75
CA GLY A 34 0.65 4.68 16.29
C GLY A 34 0.59 4.68 14.77
N LYS A 35 1.40 5.53 14.15
CA LYS A 35 1.73 5.45 12.74
C LYS A 35 2.27 4.04 12.51
N THR A 36 1.40 3.11 12.10
CA THR A 36 1.77 1.72 11.83
C THR A 36 2.65 1.73 10.59
N THR A 37 3.96 1.73 10.82
CA THR A 37 4.93 1.56 9.74
C THR A 37 4.75 0.16 9.18
N ALA A 38 4.26 0.03 7.98
CA ALA A 38 4.16 -1.25 7.31
C ALA A 38 5.58 -1.82 7.16
N LYS A 39 5.75 -3.12 7.46
CA LYS A 39 7.06 -3.77 7.35
C LYS A 39 7.56 -3.69 5.90
N ALA A 40 8.74 -3.10 5.69
CA ALA A 40 9.40 -3.08 4.38
C ALA A 40 9.67 -4.49 3.88
N ARG A 41 9.56 -4.70 2.57
CA ARG A 41 9.93 -5.98 1.94
C ARG A 41 11.45 -6.16 1.93
N THR A 42 11.89 -7.37 2.21
CA THR A 42 13.31 -7.76 2.05
C THR A 42 13.65 -7.96 0.56
N ILE A 43 14.93 -7.99 0.24
CA ILE A 43 15.40 -8.26 -1.13
C ILE A 43 14.91 -9.63 -1.62
N ASP A 44 14.88 -10.64 -0.75
CA ASP A 44 14.39 -11.97 -1.11
C ASP A 44 12.88 -11.98 -1.40
N GLU A 45 12.10 -11.21 -0.65
CA GLU A 45 10.67 -11.03 -0.91
C GLU A 45 10.42 -10.31 -2.24
N ILE A 46 11.25 -9.30 -2.57
CA ILE A 46 11.20 -8.59 -3.86
C ILE A 46 11.52 -9.56 -5.00
N LYS A 47 12.62 -10.30 -4.91
CA LYS A 47 13.00 -11.31 -5.91
C LYS A 47 11.94 -12.38 -6.09
N LYS A 48 11.38 -12.89 -4.99
CA LYS A 48 10.30 -13.89 -5.03
C LYS A 48 9.03 -13.36 -5.66
N SER A 49 8.70 -12.08 -5.47
CA SER A 49 7.54 -11.42 -6.10
C SER A 49 7.72 -11.16 -7.59
N GLY A 50 8.99 -11.12 -8.07
CA GLY A 50 9.34 -10.79 -9.44
C GLY A 50 9.15 -9.31 -9.81
N GLU A 51 8.91 -8.43 -8.84
CA GLU A 51 8.62 -7.01 -9.07
C GLU A 51 9.27 -6.10 -8.02
N LEU A 52 10.00 -5.07 -8.48
CA LEU A 52 10.53 -3.97 -7.71
C LEU A 52 9.68 -2.72 -7.94
N ARG A 53 9.13 -2.16 -6.86
CA ARG A 53 8.29 -0.95 -6.90
C ARG A 53 9.13 0.27 -6.57
N ILE A 54 9.20 1.22 -7.49
CA ILE A 54 10.04 2.42 -7.38
C ILE A 54 9.18 3.67 -7.46
N ALA A 55 9.25 4.52 -6.43
CA ALA A 55 8.69 5.87 -6.49
C ALA A 55 9.63 6.79 -7.25
N VAL A 56 9.10 7.52 -8.24
CA VAL A 56 9.83 8.47 -9.07
C VAL A 56 9.01 9.74 -9.25
N PHE A 57 9.65 10.85 -9.61
CA PHE A 57 8.90 11.99 -10.13
C PHE A 57 8.39 11.70 -11.54
N GLY A 58 7.21 12.24 -11.87
CA GLY A 58 6.64 12.16 -13.21
C GLY A 58 6.78 13.46 -14.01
N ASP A 59 7.38 14.53 -13.44
CA ASP A 59 7.40 15.88 -13.99
C ASP A 59 8.76 16.61 -13.87
N LYS A 60 9.83 15.89 -13.49
CA LYS A 60 11.15 16.49 -13.19
C LYS A 60 12.21 16.10 -14.21
N LYS A 61 12.17 16.69 -15.42
CA LYS A 61 13.26 16.57 -16.41
C LYS A 61 14.57 17.15 -15.86
N PRO A 62 15.72 16.50 -16.05
CA PRO A 62 15.96 15.24 -16.77
C PRO A 62 15.93 13.99 -15.86
N PHE A 63 15.51 14.11 -14.60
CA PHE A 63 15.63 13.06 -13.60
C PHE A 63 14.55 11.97 -13.75
N GLY A 64 13.28 12.30 -13.49
CA GLY A 64 12.14 11.41 -13.66
C GLY A 64 10.96 12.18 -14.24
N TYR A 65 10.43 11.73 -15.37
CA TYR A 65 9.28 12.33 -16.02
C TYR A 65 8.52 11.31 -16.86
N VAL A 66 7.28 11.60 -17.13
CA VAL A 66 6.43 10.84 -18.06
C VAL A 66 6.43 11.57 -19.40
N ASP A 67 6.73 10.85 -20.46
CA ASP A 67 6.71 11.39 -21.83
C ASP A 67 5.28 11.39 -22.42
N ASN A 68 5.11 11.95 -23.60
CA ASN A 68 3.82 12.12 -24.26
C ASN A 68 3.10 10.80 -24.58
N ASP A 69 3.84 9.71 -24.70
CA ASP A 69 3.33 8.35 -24.90
C ASP A 69 2.97 7.63 -23.59
N GLY A 70 3.16 8.29 -22.44
CA GLY A 70 2.91 7.73 -21.11
C GLY A 70 4.07 6.92 -20.53
N SER A 71 5.21 6.82 -21.23
CA SER A 71 6.39 6.11 -20.75
C SER A 71 7.18 6.93 -19.73
N TYR A 72 7.74 6.26 -18.74
CA TYR A 72 8.68 6.88 -17.80
C TYR A 72 10.05 7.03 -18.45
N GLN A 73 10.67 8.19 -18.29
CA GLN A 73 11.96 8.57 -18.86
C GLN A 73 12.81 9.32 -17.84
N GLY A 74 14.12 9.31 -18.06
CA GLY A 74 15.08 10.11 -17.30
C GLY A 74 16.09 9.30 -16.51
N TYR A 75 17.00 10.01 -15.85
CA TYR A 75 18.12 9.42 -15.11
C TYR A 75 17.68 8.44 -14.02
N ASP A 76 16.67 8.81 -13.23
CA ASP A 76 16.13 7.97 -12.15
C ASP A 76 15.51 6.68 -12.71
N ILE A 77 14.94 6.75 -13.91
CA ILE A 77 14.33 5.61 -14.58
C ILE A 77 15.41 4.64 -15.07
N GLU A 78 16.48 5.14 -15.70
CA GLU A 78 17.60 4.29 -16.12
C GLU A 78 18.26 3.60 -14.93
N LEU A 79 18.48 4.32 -13.83
CA LEU A 79 18.99 3.74 -12.60
C LEU A 79 18.06 2.65 -12.03
N GLY A 80 16.76 2.89 -12.04
CA GLY A 80 15.75 1.93 -11.60
C GLY A 80 15.71 0.68 -12.48
N ASN A 81 15.82 0.84 -13.79
CA ASN A 81 15.91 -0.26 -14.75
C ASN A 81 17.14 -1.14 -14.50
N GLN A 82 18.32 -0.51 -14.30
CA GLN A 82 19.55 -1.23 -14.00
C GLN A 82 19.43 -2.00 -12.68
N LEU A 83 18.87 -1.39 -11.63
CA LEU A 83 18.69 -2.04 -10.35
C LEU A 83 17.73 -3.25 -10.45
N ALA A 84 16.63 -3.12 -11.19
CA ALA A 84 15.70 -4.22 -11.40
C ALA A 84 16.36 -5.37 -12.19
N GLN A 85 17.18 -5.04 -13.19
CA GLN A 85 17.95 -6.02 -13.95
C GLN A 85 18.94 -6.79 -13.06
N ASP A 86 19.68 -6.09 -12.21
CA ASP A 86 20.63 -6.71 -11.28
C ASP A 86 19.95 -7.63 -10.26
N LEU A 87 18.73 -7.29 -9.86
CA LEU A 87 17.90 -8.14 -8.99
C LEU A 87 17.19 -9.27 -9.72
N GLY A 88 17.15 -9.26 -11.06
CA GLY A 88 16.44 -10.24 -11.88
C GLY A 88 14.92 -10.13 -11.79
N VAL A 89 14.38 -8.91 -11.62
CA VAL A 89 12.94 -8.63 -11.47
C VAL A 89 12.47 -7.59 -12.48
N LYS A 90 11.15 -7.46 -12.61
CA LYS A 90 10.53 -6.35 -13.38
C LYS A 90 10.45 -5.10 -12.50
N VAL A 91 10.53 -3.94 -13.12
CA VAL A 91 10.31 -2.68 -12.43
C VAL A 91 8.85 -2.21 -12.60
N LYS A 92 8.32 -1.61 -11.52
CA LYS A 92 7.05 -0.88 -11.52
C LYS A 92 7.28 0.52 -10.99
N TYR A 93 7.16 1.50 -11.86
CA TYR A 93 7.26 2.91 -11.48
C TYR A 93 5.93 3.44 -10.95
N ILE A 94 6.02 4.30 -9.93
CA ILE A 94 4.88 4.96 -9.31
C ILE A 94 5.24 6.44 -9.17
N SER A 95 4.47 7.31 -9.85
CA SER A 95 4.66 8.76 -9.73
C SER A 95 4.29 9.24 -8.34
N VAL A 96 5.15 10.07 -7.78
CA VAL A 96 4.97 10.70 -6.47
C VAL A 96 5.33 12.19 -6.52
N ASP A 97 4.84 12.93 -5.54
CA ASP A 97 5.22 14.32 -5.29
C ASP A 97 6.24 14.42 -4.15
N ALA A 98 6.94 15.53 -4.07
CA ALA A 98 7.91 15.79 -3.01
C ALA A 98 7.30 15.69 -1.59
N ALA A 99 6.02 16.04 -1.45
CA ALA A 99 5.31 16.01 -0.18
C ALA A 99 4.95 14.60 0.29
N ASN A 100 4.60 13.68 -0.64
CA ASN A 100 4.07 12.36 -0.30
C ASN A 100 5.04 11.20 -0.49
N ARG A 101 6.18 11.42 -1.17
CA ARG A 101 7.15 10.36 -1.50
C ARG A 101 7.62 9.54 -0.29
N ALA A 102 7.85 10.19 0.86
CA ALA A 102 8.29 9.51 2.07
C ALA A 102 7.19 8.60 2.64
N GLU A 103 5.93 9.04 2.57
CA GLU A 103 4.79 8.24 3.05
C GLU A 103 4.59 6.99 2.21
N TYR A 104 4.84 7.05 0.91
CA TYR A 104 4.77 5.87 0.03
C TYR A 104 5.75 4.78 0.46
N LEU A 105 6.94 5.15 0.92
CA LEU A 105 7.93 4.21 1.46
C LEU A 105 7.49 3.67 2.82
N ILE A 106 7.11 4.55 3.75
CA ILE A 106 6.72 4.18 5.12
C ILE A 106 5.48 3.28 5.13
N SER A 107 4.53 3.52 4.21
CA SER A 107 3.32 2.70 4.06
C SER A 107 3.53 1.43 3.20
N ASN A 108 4.78 1.15 2.80
CA ASN A 108 5.13 0.00 1.96
C ASN A 108 4.38 -0.06 0.60
N LYS A 109 4.01 1.09 0.06
CA LYS A 109 3.47 1.21 -1.31
C LYS A 109 4.56 1.05 -2.35
N VAL A 110 5.79 1.44 -2.02
CA VAL A 110 7.01 1.27 -2.83
C VAL A 110 8.12 0.65 -2.00
N ASP A 111 9.12 0.11 -2.65
CA ASP A 111 10.28 -0.51 -2.03
C ASP A 111 11.45 0.47 -1.91
N ILE A 112 11.59 1.36 -2.89
CA ILE A 112 12.60 2.42 -2.91
C ILE A 112 12.04 3.71 -3.51
N ILE A 113 12.76 4.81 -3.28
CA ILE A 113 12.47 6.13 -3.85
C ILE A 113 13.69 6.59 -4.64
N LEU A 114 13.49 6.94 -5.91
CA LEU A 114 14.43 7.63 -6.78
C LEU A 114 13.76 8.94 -7.24
N ALA A 115 13.80 9.97 -6.40
CA ALA A 115 13.05 11.21 -6.61
C ALA A 115 13.73 12.42 -5.95
N ASN A 116 14.99 12.69 -6.31
CA ASN A 116 15.78 13.83 -5.84
C ASN A 116 15.72 14.03 -4.32
N PHE A 117 16.06 12.98 -3.56
CA PHE A 117 15.94 13.01 -2.12
C PHE A 117 17.21 13.57 -1.47
N THR A 118 17.14 14.81 -0.97
CA THR A 118 18.25 15.42 -0.25
C THR A 118 18.33 14.90 1.17
N VAL A 119 19.51 14.54 1.62
CA VAL A 119 19.77 14.21 3.03
C VAL A 119 19.77 15.50 3.84
N THR A 120 18.99 15.55 4.91
CA THR A 120 18.94 16.63 5.89
C THR A 120 19.05 16.04 7.29
N ASP A 121 19.35 16.88 8.28
CA ASP A 121 19.47 16.44 9.68
C ASP A 121 18.15 15.84 10.23
N GLU A 122 17.01 16.15 9.59
CA GLU A 122 15.69 15.66 9.98
C GLU A 122 15.30 14.33 9.29
N ARG A 123 16.14 13.78 8.38
CA ARG A 123 15.82 12.59 7.56
C ARG A 123 16.83 11.50 7.65
#